data_f1bc9b7a9a4ad76c2d2e69107593fd15
#
_entry.id   f1bc9b7a9a4ad76c2d2e69107593fd15
#
_cell.length_a   1.000
_cell.length_b   1.000
_cell.length_c   1.000
_cell.angle_alpha   90.00
_cell.angle_beta   90.00
_cell.angle_gamma   90.00
#
_symmetry.space_group_name_H-M   'P 1'
#
loop_
_entity.id
_entity.type
_entity.pdbx_description
1 polymer ?
#
loop_
_entity_poly.entity_id
_entity_poly.type
_entity_poly.pdbx_seq_one_letter_code
_entity_poly.pdbx_strand_id
1 'polypeptide(L)'
;MKLLLTSGGVTNASIRSALVDLLGKPIEESDALLIPTAQWGHPMCSPQSIWMSTSGRSPEHEGLTQLGWKSVGVLELSALPTVGRERWESWVTAADTLLVDGGEAIYLRHWIRESGLADLLPSLTDMVWVGVSAGSMVMTPRIGRQFVDWDVDGSDEALGMVDFSIFPHLDYPGWASNSSERARRWAAEIEGPSFAIDDQTAISVRDDTVEVISEGKWLALNA
;
A
#
# COMPACT_ATOMS: atom_id res chain seq x y z
N MET A 1 6.22 -13.41 -0.51
CA MET A 1 5.04 -12.59 -0.14
C MET A 1 4.27 -12.24 -1.41
N LYS A 2 2.95 -12.22 -1.36
CA LYS A 2 2.08 -11.84 -2.47
C LYS A 2 1.66 -10.38 -2.29
N LEU A 3 1.56 -9.61 -3.38
CA LEU A 3 1.23 -8.18 -3.29
C LEU A 3 -0.01 -7.86 -4.11
N LEU A 4 -0.88 -7.02 -3.57
CA LEU A 4 -1.95 -6.33 -4.27
C LEU A 4 -1.74 -4.83 -4.04
N LEU A 5 -1.11 -4.18 -5.02
CA LEU A 5 -0.71 -2.78 -4.94
C LEU A 5 -1.75 -1.92 -5.65
N THR A 6 -2.54 -1.20 -4.87
CA THR A 6 -3.68 -0.41 -5.35
C THR A 6 -3.40 1.09 -5.24
N SER A 7 -4.14 1.88 -5.98
CA SER A 7 -4.23 3.32 -5.78
C SER A 7 -5.28 3.67 -4.74
N GLY A 8 -6.53 3.31 -4.97
CA GLY A 8 -7.69 3.66 -4.12
C GLY A 8 -8.18 2.54 -3.19
N GLY A 9 -7.50 1.39 -3.12
CA GLY A 9 -7.97 0.24 -2.35
C GLY A 9 -8.74 -0.78 -3.22
N VAL A 10 -9.59 -1.58 -2.58
CA VAL A 10 -10.42 -2.61 -3.26
C VAL A 10 -11.73 -1.98 -3.71
N THR A 11 -11.70 -1.26 -4.82
CA THR A 11 -12.77 -0.37 -5.28
C THR A 11 -13.75 -1.01 -6.27
N ASN A 12 -13.44 -2.17 -6.81
CA ASN A 12 -14.25 -2.85 -7.82
C ASN A 12 -14.16 -4.38 -7.73
N ALA A 13 -15.00 -5.06 -8.52
CA ALA A 13 -15.13 -6.51 -8.46
C ALA A 13 -13.86 -7.25 -8.94
N SER A 14 -13.16 -6.72 -9.93
CA SER A 14 -11.93 -7.34 -10.46
C SER A 14 -10.80 -7.30 -9.44
N ILE A 15 -10.60 -6.16 -8.74
CA ILE A 15 -9.61 -6.04 -7.67
C ILE A 15 -9.98 -6.96 -6.49
N ARG A 16 -11.27 -7.04 -6.13
CA ARG A 16 -11.74 -7.96 -5.08
C ARG A 16 -11.49 -9.42 -5.43
N SER A 17 -11.74 -9.81 -6.69
CA SER A 17 -11.45 -11.17 -7.17
C SER A 17 -9.95 -11.47 -7.06
N ALA A 18 -9.08 -10.55 -7.50
CA ALA A 18 -7.64 -10.71 -7.39
C ALA A 18 -7.17 -10.85 -5.93
N LEU A 19 -7.78 -10.13 -4.99
CA LEU A 19 -7.51 -10.30 -3.55
C LEU A 19 -7.85 -11.72 -3.09
N VAL A 20 -9.02 -12.24 -3.44
CA VAL A 20 -9.44 -13.61 -3.08
C VAL A 20 -8.50 -14.65 -3.69
N ASP A 21 -8.08 -14.46 -4.93
CA ASP A 21 -7.13 -15.35 -5.61
C ASP A 21 -5.74 -15.35 -4.95
N LEU A 22 -5.28 -14.18 -4.45
CA LEU A 22 -4.03 -14.07 -3.70
C LEU A 22 -4.14 -14.73 -2.32
N LEU A 23 -5.25 -14.53 -1.61
CA LEU A 23 -5.52 -15.17 -0.31
C LEU A 23 -5.63 -16.70 -0.45
N GLY A 24 -6.17 -17.20 -1.56
CA GLY A 24 -6.45 -18.63 -1.78
C GLY A 24 -7.62 -19.15 -0.94
N LYS A 25 -8.38 -18.25 -0.30
CA LYS A 25 -9.56 -18.53 0.51
C LYS A 25 -10.47 -17.30 0.55
N PRO A 26 -11.75 -17.45 0.98
CA PRO A 26 -12.66 -16.33 1.14
C PRO A 26 -12.16 -15.26 2.11
N ILE A 27 -12.53 -14.00 1.89
CA ILE A 27 -12.17 -12.88 2.78
C ILE A 27 -12.74 -13.11 4.19
N GLU A 28 -13.95 -13.63 4.29
CA GLU A 28 -14.63 -13.96 5.55
C GLU A 28 -13.97 -15.09 6.36
N GLU A 29 -13.00 -15.79 5.78
CA GLU A 29 -12.18 -16.80 6.46
C GLU A 29 -10.77 -16.30 6.78
N SER A 30 -10.45 -15.05 6.41
CA SER A 30 -9.11 -14.48 6.49
C SER A 30 -8.99 -13.49 7.64
N ASP A 31 -7.89 -13.57 8.37
CA ASP A 31 -7.52 -12.65 9.46
C ASP A 31 -6.63 -11.53 8.91
N ALA A 32 -6.97 -10.27 9.20
CA ALA A 32 -6.29 -9.10 8.67
C ALA A 32 -5.68 -8.21 9.75
N LEU A 33 -4.53 -7.58 9.46
CA LEU A 33 -3.96 -6.50 10.25
C LEU A 33 -3.87 -5.22 9.42
N LEU A 34 -4.51 -4.15 9.88
CA LEU A 34 -4.38 -2.82 9.29
C LEU A 34 -3.14 -2.12 9.83
N ILE A 35 -2.32 -1.57 8.94
CA ILE A 35 -1.19 -0.71 9.22
C ILE A 35 -1.53 0.72 8.77
N PRO A 36 -1.98 1.61 9.67
CA PRO A 36 -2.37 2.98 9.33
C PRO A 36 -1.19 3.97 9.41
N THR A 37 0.00 3.49 9.70
CA THR A 37 1.18 4.29 10.08
C THR A 37 1.51 5.39 9.06
N ALA A 38 1.36 5.14 7.75
CA ALA A 38 1.64 6.12 6.69
C ALA A 38 0.86 7.44 6.89
N GLN A 39 -0.35 7.36 7.45
CA GLN A 39 -1.20 8.53 7.61
C GLN A 39 -0.61 9.57 8.55
N TRP A 40 0.11 9.13 9.61
CA TRP A 40 0.72 10.06 10.57
C TRP A 40 1.79 10.96 9.95
N GLY A 41 2.46 10.53 8.91
CA GLY A 41 3.42 11.33 8.14
C GLY A 41 2.79 12.31 7.16
N HIS A 42 1.49 12.18 6.85
CA HIS A 42 0.84 13.01 5.86
C HIS A 42 0.50 14.41 6.41
N PRO A 43 0.78 15.50 5.67
CA PRO A 43 0.57 16.88 6.18
C PRO A 43 -0.88 17.18 6.59
N MET A 44 -1.85 16.51 6.00
CA MET A 44 -3.27 16.67 6.32
C MET A 44 -3.79 15.66 7.34
N CYS A 45 -2.90 14.93 8.01
CA CYS A 45 -3.30 13.96 9.02
C CYS A 45 -4.06 14.62 10.18
N SER A 46 -5.08 13.94 10.66
CA SER A 46 -5.82 14.33 11.86
C SER A 46 -6.27 13.07 12.62
N PRO A 47 -6.58 13.16 13.92
CA PRO A 47 -7.17 12.04 14.65
C PRO A 47 -8.44 11.50 14.00
N GLN A 48 -9.21 12.36 13.33
CA GLN A 48 -10.44 11.98 12.63
C GLN A 48 -10.14 11.21 11.35
N SER A 49 -9.11 11.60 10.56
CA SER A 49 -8.74 10.85 9.35
C SER A 49 -8.22 9.45 9.70
N ILE A 50 -7.41 9.32 10.74
CA ILE A 50 -6.96 8.03 11.26
C ILE A 50 -8.16 7.15 11.67
N TRP A 51 -9.11 7.73 12.42
CA TRP A 51 -10.30 7.00 12.83
C TRP A 51 -11.16 6.56 11.64
N MET A 52 -11.34 7.42 10.65
CA MET A 52 -12.12 7.10 9.45
C MET A 52 -11.48 5.94 8.68
N SER A 53 -10.19 5.97 8.47
CA SER A 53 -9.46 4.90 7.80
C SER A 53 -9.51 3.60 8.60
N THR A 54 -9.12 3.60 9.88
CA THR A 54 -9.12 2.41 10.72
C THR A 54 -10.50 1.79 10.90
N SER A 55 -11.56 2.61 10.99
CA SER A 55 -12.93 2.12 11.10
C SER A 55 -13.58 1.76 9.76
N GLY A 56 -12.91 2.04 8.63
CA GLY A 56 -13.44 1.85 7.28
C GLY A 56 -14.62 2.73 6.92
N ARG A 57 -14.92 3.77 7.73
CA ARG A 57 -16.04 4.68 7.53
C ARG A 57 -15.68 5.83 6.60
N SER A 58 -15.42 5.53 5.34
CA SER A 58 -15.33 6.56 4.30
C SER A 58 -16.72 6.82 3.71
N PRO A 59 -17.12 8.08 3.48
CA PRO A 59 -18.36 8.39 2.78
C PRO A 59 -18.36 7.94 1.32
N GLU A 60 -17.19 7.75 0.74
CA GLU A 60 -17.01 7.58 -0.71
C GLU A 60 -16.71 6.13 -1.12
N HIS A 61 -16.08 5.33 -0.24
CA HIS A 61 -15.64 3.97 -0.55
C HIS A 61 -15.76 3.04 0.66
N GLU A 62 -15.95 1.76 0.39
CA GLU A 62 -15.76 0.71 1.39
C GLU A 62 -14.27 0.65 1.78
N GLY A 63 -13.94 0.97 3.02
CA GLY A 63 -12.55 0.95 3.50
C GLY A 63 -12.01 -0.48 3.57
N LEU A 64 -10.69 -0.64 3.53
CA LEU A 64 -10.03 -1.94 3.58
C LEU A 64 -10.51 -2.83 4.74
N THR A 65 -10.84 -2.23 5.89
CA THR A 65 -11.32 -2.95 7.09
C THR A 65 -12.76 -3.45 6.98
N GLN A 66 -13.54 -2.99 5.98
CA GLN A 66 -14.95 -3.31 5.81
C GLN A 66 -15.23 -4.40 4.76
N LEU A 67 -14.19 -5.00 4.18
CA LEU A 67 -14.34 -6.00 3.12
C LEU A 67 -14.95 -7.33 3.58
N GLY A 68 -15.31 -7.46 4.86
CA GLY A 68 -15.95 -8.65 5.42
C GLY A 68 -14.95 -9.69 5.97
N TRP A 69 -13.80 -9.26 6.47
CA TRP A 69 -12.78 -10.13 7.09
C TRP A 69 -13.35 -10.93 8.27
N LYS A 70 -12.78 -12.11 8.50
CA LYS A 70 -13.06 -12.91 9.70
C LYS A 70 -12.68 -12.14 10.97
N SER A 71 -11.52 -11.50 10.97
CA SER A 71 -11.11 -10.54 11.99
C SER A 71 -10.25 -9.43 11.42
N VAL A 72 -10.27 -8.25 12.07
CA VAL A 72 -9.38 -7.13 11.75
C VAL A 72 -8.74 -6.61 13.04
N GLY A 73 -7.40 -6.56 13.05
CA GLY A 73 -6.63 -5.88 14.08
C GLY A 73 -5.94 -4.63 13.52
N VAL A 74 -5.43 -3.78 14.42
CA VAL A 74 -4.59 -2.62 14.04
C VAL A 74 -3.17 -2.88 14.49
N LEU A 75 -2.21 -2.73 13.58
CA LEU A 75 -0.77 -2.83 13.83
C LEU A 75 -0.13 -1.47 13.56
N GLU A 76 0.05 -0.68 14.63
CA GLU A 76 0.73 0.62 14.54
C GLU A 76 2.25 0.43 14.66
N LEU A 77 2.98 0.63 13.54
CA LEU A 77 4.41 0.31 13.47
C LEU A 77 5.24 1.17 14.42
N SER A 78 4.87 2.43 14.65
CA SER A 78 5.59 3.33 15.56
C SER A 78 5.55 2.88 17.02
N ALA A 79 4.60 2.03 17.40
CA ALA A 79 4.51 1.44 18.73
C ALA A 79 5.38 0.19 18.90
N LEU A 80 5.70 -0.52 17.83
CA LEU A 80 6.37 -1.83 17.87
C LEU A 80 7.75 -1.81 18.56
N PRO A 81 8.60 -0.77 18.43
CA PRO A 81 9.87 -0.71 19.17
C PRO A 81 9.71 -0.81 20.69
N THR A 82 8.53 -0.49 21.22
CA THR A 82 8.21 -0.59 22.67
C THR A 82 7.57 -1.93 23.04
N VAL A 83 7.25 -2.76 22.06
CA VAL A 83 6.63 -4.08 22.22
C VAL A 83 7.69 -5.15 21.97
N GLY A 84 7.77 -6.17 22.80
CA GLY A 84 8.72 -7.28 22.59
C GLY A 84 8.57 -7.92 21.20
N ARG A 85 9.69 -8.10 20.50
CA ARG A 85 9.72 -8.56 19.09
C ARG A 85 8.93 -9.86 18.88
N GLU A 86 9.18 -10.88 19.71
CA GLU A 86 8.46 -12.16 19.64
C GLU A 86 6.93 -12.00 19.71
N ARG A 87 6.47 -11.02 20.47
CA ARG A 87 5.05 -10.77 20.66
C ARG A 87 4.40 -10.21 19.40
N TRP A 88 4.96 -9.14 18.81
CA TRP A 88 4.35 -8.57 17.61
C TRP A 88 4.60 -9.43 16.36
N GLU A 89 5.73 -10.13 16.25
CA GLU A 89 5.95 -11.12 15.19
C GLU A 89 4.88 -12.23 15.22
N SER A 90 4.48 -12.68 16.43
CA SER A 90 3.40 -13.67 16.55
C SER A 90 2.06 -13.15 16.00
N TRP A 91 1.77 -11.85 16.14
CA TRP A 91 0.56 -11.27 15.58
C TRP A 91 0.61 -11.20 14.05
N VAL A 92 1.75 -10.79 13.51
CA VAL A 92 1.95 -10.71 12.06
C VAL A 92 1.89 -12.09 11.42
N THR A 93 2.60 -13.08 11.97
CA THR A 93 2.63 -14.44 11.42
C THR A 93 1.31 -15.20 11.55
N ALA A 94 0.43 -14.80 12.47
CA ALA A 94 -0.90 -15.36 12.61
C ALA A 94 -1.94 -14.76 11.65
N ALA A 95 -1.65 -13.63 11.02
CA ALA A 95 -2.53 -12.99 10.05
C ALA A 95 -2.34 -13.56 8.64
N ASP A 96 -3.38 -13.49 7.81
CA ASP A 96 -3.34 -13.85 6.39
C ASP A 96 -2.94 -12.66 5.52
N THR A 97 -3.22 -11.44 5.99
CA THR A 97 -2.98 -10.23 5.20
C THR A 97 -2.60 -9.03 6.06
N LEU A 98 -1.73 -8.18 5.48
CA LEU A 98 -1.43 -6.84 5.95
C LEU A 98 -2.14 -5.83 5.03
N LEU A 99 -3.06 -5.06 5.59
CA LEU A 99 -3.77 -3.98 4.93
C LEU A 99 -2.99 -2.69 5.20
N VAL A 100 -2.31 -2.14 4.22
CA VAL A 100 -1.39 -1.02 4.43
C VAL A 100 -1.95 0.24 3.80
N ASP A 101 -2.29 1.16 4.66
CA ASP A 101 -3.03 2.36 4.29
C ASP A 101 -2.18 3.41 3.55
N GLY A 102 -2.85 4.36 2.93
CA GLY A 102 -2.27 5.53 2.29
C GLY A 102 -1.72 6.55 3.30
N GLY A 103 -1.08 7.59 2.76
CA GLY A 103 -0.48 8.66 3.55
C GLY A 103 0.88 9.06 2.99
N GLU A 104 1.92 9.09 3.82
CA GLU A 104 3.28 9.44 3.45
C GLU A 104 4.17 8.19 3.38
N ALA A 105 4.72 7.90 2.20
CA ALA A 105 5.41 6.64 1.94
C ALA A 105 6.81 6.57 2.58
N ILE A 106 7.52 7.70 2.70
CA ILE A 106 8.86 7.73 3.33
C ILE A 106 8.75 7.60 4.85
N TYR A 107 7.72 8.20 5.45
CA TYR A 107 7.38 7.99 6.85
C TYR A 107 7.04 6.51 7.12
N LEU A 108 6.25 5.90 6.25
CA LEU A 108 5.93 4.47 6.34
C LEU A 108 7.19 3.60 6.21
N ARG A 109 8.06 3.86 5.21
CA ARG A 109 9.35 3.19 5.05
C ARG A 109 10.18 3.27 6.32
N HIS A 110 10.28 4.46 6.91
CA HIS A 110 11.02 4.68 8.15
C HIS A 110 10.52 3.73 9.25
N TRP A 111 9.21 3.71 9.50
CA TRP A 111 8.67 2.87 10.55
C TRP A 111 8.68 1.37 10.23
N ILE A 112 8.58 0.97 8.97
CA ILE A 112 8.78 -0.44 8.57
C ILE A 112 10.21 -0.91 8.93
N ARG A 113 11.21 -0.04 8.77
CA ARG A 113 12.60 -0.33 9.15
C ARG A 113 12.80 -0.27 10.68
N GLU A 114 12.40 0.82 11.32
CA GLU A 114 12.61 1.03 12.75
C GLU A 114 11.84 0.04 13.64
N SER A 115 10.69 -0.43 13.21
CA SER A 115 9.94 -1.49 13.91
C SER A 115 10.57 -2.88 13.78
N GLY A 116 11.46 -3.08 12.80
CA GLY A 116 12.03 -4.38 12.44
C GLY A 116 11.11 -5.21 11.54
N LEU A 117 9.97 -4.66 11.07
CA LEU A 117 9.09 -5.37 10.14
C LEU A 117 9.80 -5.66 8.82
N ALA A 118 10.69 -4.76 8.35
CA ALA A 118 11.50 -4.96 7.14
C ALA A 118 12.26 -6.29 7.14
N ASP A 119 12.80 -6.69 8.28
CA ASP A 119 13.56 -7.94 8.43
C ASP A 119 12.67 -9.17 8.33
N LEU A 120 11.38 -9.04 8.71
CA LEU A 120 10.43 -10.13 8.71
C LEU A 120 9.80 -10.37 7.32
N LEU A 121 9.59 -9.31 6.53
CA LEU A 121 8.89 -9.37 5.22
C LEU A 121 9.40 -10.50 4.30
N PRO A 122 10.71 -10.75 4.12
CA PRO A 122 11.20 -11.81 3.23
C PRO A 122 10.76 -13.22 3.64
N SER A 123 10.46 -13.44 4.92
CA SER A 123 10.02 -14.74 5.44
C SER A 123 8.51 -14.98 5.30
N LEU A 124 7.73 -13.94 5.03
CA LEU A 124 6.27 -13.98 4.96
C LEU A 124 5.77 -14.41 3.56
N THR A 125 6.15 -15.59 3.11
CA THR A 125 5.94 -16.04 1.71
C THR A 125 4.46 -16.17 1.33
N ASP A 126 3.60 -16.60 2.27
CA ASP A 126 2.17 -16.80 2.03
C ASP A 126 1.31 -15.57 2.35
N MET A 127 1.87 -14.60 3.07
CA MET A 127 1.23 -13.34 3.43
C MET A 127 0.82 -12.54 2.18
N VAL A 128 -0.38 -11.96 2.23
CA VAL A 128 -0.82 -10.99 1.24
C VAL A 128 -0.63 -9.57 1.78
N TRP A 129 0.14 -8.75 1.08
CA TRP A 129 0.23 -7.32 1.32
C TRP A 129 -0.78 -6.59 0.42
N VAL A 130 -1.73 -5.89 1.01
CA VAL A 130 -2.67 -5.03 0.28
C VAL A 130 -2.30 -3.58 0.55
N GLY A 131 -1.65 -2.93 -0.40
CA GLY A 131 -1.24 -1.53 -0.29
C GLY A 131 -2.27 -0.58 -0.92
N VAL A 132 -2.45 0.58 -0.29
CA VAL A 132 -3.21 1.71 -0.86
C VAL A 132 -2.27 2.91 -0.99
N SER A 133 -2.17 3.51 -2.21
CA SER A 133 -1.37 4.72 -2.42
C SER A 133 0.04 4.60 -1.82
N ALA A 134 0.37 5.31 -0.74
CA ALA A 134 1.65 5.20 -0.03
C ALA A 134 1.98 3.75 0.40
N GLY A 135 0.97 2.96 0.81
CA GLY A 135 1.13 1.54 1.15
C GLY A 135 1.51 0.66 -0.04
N SER A 136 1.22 1.10 -1.27
CA SER A 136 1.72 0.49 -2.51
C SER A 136 3.09 1.02 -2.90
N MET A 137 3.26 2.35 -2.86
CA MET A 137 4.49 3.01 -3.26
C MET A 137 5.69 2.60 -2.40
N VAL A 138 5.48 2.32 -1.11
CA VAL A 138 6.56 1.90 -0.20
C VAL A 138 7.22 0.59 -0.62
N MET A 139 6.54 -0.26 -1.39
CA MET A 139 7.07 -1.53 -1.90
C MET A 139 7.96 -1.36 -3.13
N THR A 140 7.93 -0.21 -3.79
CA THR A 140 8.69 0.11 -5.00
C THR A 140 10.14 0.51 -4.67
N PRO A 141 11.04 0.60 -5.66
CA PRO A 141 12.40 1.10 -5.44
C PRO A 141 12.42 2.59 -5.08
N ARG A 142 11.60 3.40 -5.75
CA ARG A 142 11.54 4.86 -5.58
C ARG A 142 10.11 5.36 -5.77
N ILE A 143 9.75 6.38 -5.00
CA ILE A 143 8.43 7.02 -5.12
C ILE A 143 8.46 8.30 -5.98
N GLY A 144 9.63 8.89 -6.18
CA GLY A 144 9.80 10.20 -6.83
C GLY A 144 9.67 11.36 -5.85
N ARG A 145 10.58 12.33 -5.98
CA ARG A 145 10.69 13.49 -5.06
C ARG A 145 9.39 14.27 -4.89
N GLN A 146 8.53 14.28 -5.89
CA GLN A 146 7.26 15.01 -5.83
C GLN A 146 6.23 14.43 -4.83
N PHE A 147 6.47 13.20 -4.33
CA PHE A 147 5.62 12.52 -3.35
C PHE A 147 6.23 12.46 -1.95
N VAL A 148 7.37 13.12 -1.74
CA VAL A 148 8.05 13.18 -0.44
C VAL A 148 7.57 14.42 0.30
N ASP A 149 6.72 14.24 1.30
CA ASP A 149 6.26 15.30 2.20
C ASP A 149 7.04 15.28 3.53
N TRP A 150 7.48 14.09 3.96
CA TRP A 150 8.29 13.89 5.15
C TRP A 150 9.74 13.60 4.77
N ASP A 151 10.55 14.66 4.64
CA ASP A 151 11.94 14.60 4.15
C ASP A 151 12.94 14.56 5.31
N VAL A 152 13.41 13.38 5.67
CA VAL A 152 14.40 13.18 6.77
C VAL A 152 15.83 12.93 6.27
N ASP A 153 15.98 12.35 5.07
CA ASP A 153 17.27 11.90 4.55
C ASP A 153 17.57 12.39 3.12
N GLY A 154 16.74 13.25 2.58
CA GLY A 154 16.89 13.75 1.20
C GLY A 154 16.61 12.69 0.13
N SER A 155 16.02 11.56 0.48
CA SER A 155 15.81 10.43 -0.41
C SER A 155 14.34 10.22 -0.74
N ASP A 156 14.06 9.70 -1.92
CA ASP A 156 12.77 9.16 -2.35
C ASP A 156 12.82 7.64 -2.55
N GLU A 157 13.91 7.00 -2.10
CA GLU A 157 14.03 5.55 -2.08
C GLU A 157 13.00 4.93 -1.13
N ALA A 158 12.44 3.78 -1.53
CA ALA A 158 11.50 3.01 -0.72
C ALA A 158 12.09 1.62 -0.35
N LEU A 159 11.30 0.55 -0.32
CA LEU A 159 11.79 -0.76 0.13
C LEU A 159 12.42 -1.59 -1.00
N GLY A 160 12.05 -1.35 -2.26
CA GLY A 160 12.56 -2.11 -3.40
C GLY A 160 12.16 -3.58 -3.40
N MET A 161 10.92 -3.88 -2.97
CA MET A 161 10.39 -5.25 -2.97
C MET A 161 9.87 -5.68 -4.35
N VAL A 162 9.73 -4.74 -5.27
CA VAL A 162 9.40 -4.93 -6.69
C VAL A 162 10.34 -4.09 -7.55
N ASP A 163 10.48 -4.43 -8.84
CA ASP A 163 11.40 -3.77 -9.79
C ASP A 163 10.72 -2.69 -10.63
N PHE A 164 9.60 -2.14 -10.16
CA PHE A 164 8.87 -1.07 -10.83
C PHE A 164 8.41 -0.02 -9.82
N SER A 165 8.11 1.19 -10.30
CA SER A 165 7.56 2.29 -9.50
C SER A 165 6.10 2.56 -9.83
N ILE A 166 5.35 3.16 -8.88
CA ILE A 166 3.91 3.43 -9.01
C ILE A 166 3.63 4.92 -8.84
N PHE A 167 2.89 5.50 -9.80
CA PHE A 167 2.25 6.80 -9.69
C PHE A 167 0.77 6.57 -9.39
N PRO A 168 0.29 6.85 -8.17
CA PRO A 168 -1.10 6.60 -7.78
C PRO A 168 -2.04 7.74 -8.20
N HIS A 169 -3.35 7.48 -8.09
CA HIS A 169 -4.44 8.44 -8.27
C HIS A 169 -4.42 9.15 -9.63
N LEU A 170 -4.10 8.38 -10.69
CA LEU A 170 -4.05 8.88 -12.05
C LEU A 170 -5.39 9.52 -12.44
N ASP A 171 -5.33 10.79 -12.89
CA ASP A 171 -6.50 11.57 -13.32
C ASP A 171 -7.64 11.64 -12.29
N TYR A 172 -7.33 11.54 -10.98
CA TYR A 172 -8.32 11.69 -9.92
C TYR A 172 -8.95 13.09 -9.93
N PRO A 173 -10.28 13.22 -9.98
CA PRO A 173 -10.95 14.52 -10.14
C PRO A 173 -10.64 15.55 -9.05
N GLY A 174 -10.36 15.09 -7.83
CA GLY A 174 -10.00 15.94 -6.68
C GLY A 174 -8.56 16.46 -6.71
N TRP A 175 -7.68 15.87 -7.53
CA TRP A 175 -6.25 16.19 -7.58
C TRP A 175 -5.76 16.45 -9.02
N ALA A 176 -6.02 17.66 -9.51
CA ALA A 176 -5.61 18.07 -10.86
C ALA A 176 -4.09 17.91 -11.11
N SER A 177 -3.29 17.83 -10.04
CA SER A 177 -1.85 17.54 -10.11
C SER A 177 -1.54 16.10 -10.55
N ASN A 178 -2.45 15.15 -10.43
CA ASN A 178 -2.20 13.73 -10.74
C ASN A 178 -2.63 13.35 -12.16
N SER A 179 -2.39 14.27 -13.11
CA SER A 179 -2.72 14.05 -14.52
C SER A 179 -1.77 13.06 -15.23
N SER A 180 -2.25 12.47 -16.33
CA SER A 180 -1.43 11.64 -17.22
C SER A 180 -0.17 12.34 -17.74
N GLU A 181 -0.20 13.67 -17.91
CA GLU A 181 0.98 14.46 -18.28
C GLU A 181 2.01 14.49 -17.16
N ARG A 182 1.54 14.71 -15.91
CA ARG A 182 2.43 14.71 -14.76
C ARG A 182 3.03 13.31 -14.49
N ALA A 183 2.24 12.26 -14.68
CA ALA A 183 2.73 10.88 -14.57
C ALA A 183 3.88 10.61 -15.54
N ARG A 184 3.79 11.09 -16.80
CA ARG A 184 4.90 10.96 -17.77
C ARG A 184 6.13 11.75 -17.36
N ARG A 185 5.98 12.97 -16.81
CA ARG A 185 7.12 13.76 -16.30
C ARG A 185 7.78 13.07 -15.11
N TRP A 186 6.98 12.57 -14.18
CA TRP A 186 7.46 11.81 -13.03
C TRP A 186 8.23 10.55 -13.49
N ALA A 187 7.70 9.80 -14.44
CA ALA A 187 8.35 8.62 -14.96
C ALA A 187 9.71 8.94 -15.64
N ALA A 188 9.84 10.10 -16.27
CA ALA A 188 11.12 10.53 -16.86
C ALA A 188 12.23 10.80 -15.81
N GLU A 189 11.86 11.01 -14.54
CA GLU A 189 12.77 11.19 -13.40
C GLU A 189 13.02 9.88 -12.64
N ILE A 190 12.22 8.84 -12.91
CA ILE A 190 12.31 7.52 -12.29
C ILE A 190 13.05 6.57 -13.24
N GLU A 191 14.07 5.88 -12.75
CA GLU A 191 14.73 4.82 -13.50
C GLU A 191 13.89 3.53 -13.44
N GLY A 192 13.87 2.78 -14.56
CA GLY A 192 13.19 1.49 -14.65
C GLY A 192 11.69 1.56 -14.92
N PRO A 193 11.04 0.41 -15.05
CA PRO A 193 9.63 0.29 -15.37
C PRO A 193 8.76 1.02 -14.35
N SER A 194 7.67 1.63 -14.80
CA SER A 194 6.74 2.31 -13.91
C SER A 194 5.31 2.26 -14.42
N PHE A 195 4.36 2.31 -13.50
CA PHE A 195 2.94 2.29 -13.77
C PHE A 195 2.27 3.51 -13.16
N ALA A 196 1.46 4.21 -13.97
CA ALA A 196 0.52 5.17 -13.42
C ALA A 196 -0.86 4.52 -13.38
N ILE A 197 -1.48 4.49 -12.21
CA ILE A 197 -2.73 3.77 -11.96
C ILE A 197 -3.79 4.67 -11.32
N ASP A 198 -5.02 4.57 -11.79
CA ASP A 198 -6.17 5.23 -11.18
C ASP A 198 -6.74 4.40 -10.01
N ASP A 199 -7.78 4.92 -9.36
CA ASP A 199 -8.40 4.27 -8.19
C ASP A 199 -9.23 3.02 -8.54
N GLN A 200 -9.37 2.68 -9.83
CA GLN A 200 -10.02 1.45 -10.31
C GLN A 200 -9.00 0.40 -10.77
N THR A 201 -7.71 0.60 -10.44
CA THR A 201 -6.60 -0.24 -10.91
C THR A 201 -5.74 -0.72 -9.73
N ALA A 202 -5.32 -1.97 -9.82
CA ALA A 202 -4.34 -2.62 -8.94
C ALA A 202 -3.25 -3.32 -9.74
N ILE A 203 -2.10 -3.54 -9.12
CA ILE A 203 -1.04 -4.41 -9.64
C ILE A 203 -0.91 -5.60 -8.68
N SER A 204 -1.16 -6.78 -9.21
CA SER A 204 -0.97 -8.06 -8.52
C SER A 204 0.43 -8.58 -8.78
N VAL A 205 1.13 -9.00 -7.72
CA VAL A 205 2.46 -9.63 -7.83
C VAL A 205 2.45 -10.95 -7.07
N ARG A 206 2.81 -12.03 -7.78
CA ARG A 206 2.95 -13.39 -7.24
C ARG A 206 4.08 -14.09 -7.98
N ASP A 207 5.05 -14.63 -7.27
CA ASP A 207 6.12 -15.47 -7.82
C ASP A 207 6.75 -14.85 -9.09
N ASP A 208 7.21 -13.63 -9.03
CA ASP A 208 7.80 -12.85 -10.15
C ASP A 208 6.82 -12.51 -11.30
N THR A 209 5.55 -12.89 -11.17
CA THR A 209 4.51 -12.51 -12.14
C THR A 209 3.85 -11.20 -11.71
N VAL A 210 3.88 -10.23 -12.62
CA VAL A 210 3.24 -8.90 -12.44
C VAL A 210 2.04 -8.81 -13.39
N GLU A 211 0.86 -8.57 -12.83
CA GLU A 211 -0.38 -8.44 -13.60
C GLU A 211 -1.11 -7.15 -13.22
N VAL A 212 -1.57 -6.40 -14.21
CA VAL A 212 -2.42 -5.23 -14.00
C VAL A 212 -3.88 -5.65 -14.02
N ILE A 213 -4.59 -5.38 -12.92
CA ILE A 213 -6.02 -5.64 -12.74
C ILE A 213 -6.74 -4.31 -12.78
N SER A 214 -7.61 -4.07 -13.77
CA SER A 214 -8.19 -2.75 -13.96
C SER A 214 -9.60 -2.79 -14.53
N GLU A 215 -10.50 -1.98 -13.96
CA GLU A 215 -11.77 -1.55 -14.54
C GLU A 215 -11.73 -0.05 -14.93
N GLY A 216 -10.57 0.56 -14.85
CA GLY A 216 -10.35 1.98 -15.09
C GLY A 216 -9.19 2.26 -16.05
N LYS A 217 -8.36 3.22 -15.69
CA LYS A 217 -7.28 3.75 -16.52
C LYS A 217 -5.91 3.54 -15.89
N TRP A 218 -4.98 3.07 -16.71
CA TRP A 218 -3.58 2.96 -16.30
C TRP A 218 -2.63 3.19 -17.48
N LEU A 219 -1.37 3.46 -17.19
CA LEU A 219 -0.30 3.65 -18.18
C LEU A 219 0.92 2.84 -17.76
N ALA A 220 1.48 2.05 -18.69
CA ALA A 220 2.86 1.55 -18.56
C ALA A 220 3.81 2.63 -19.08
N LEU A 221 4.82 2.96 -18.28
CA LEU A 221 5.79 4.01 -18.55
C LEU A 221 7.19 3.42 -18.38
N ASN A 222 8.16 3.86 -19.18
CA ASN A 222 9.56 3.40 -19.15
C ASN A 222 9.70 1.85 -19.32
N ALA A 223 8.77 1.21 -20.04
CA ALA A 223 8.79 -0.23 -20.30
C ALA A 223 9.79 -0.59 -21.42
#